data_156c0afc3c0cabf76c24b4a3ab33f888
#
_entry.id   156c0afc3c0cabf76c24b4a3ab33f888
#
_cell.length_a   1.000
_cell.length_b   1.000
_cell.length_c   1.000
_cell.angle_alpha   90.00
_cell.angle_beta   90.00
_cell.angle_gamma   90.00
#
_symmetry.space_group_name_H-M   'P 1'
#
loop_
_entity.id
_entity.type
_entity.pdbx_description
1 polymer ?
#
loop_
_entity_poly.entity_id
_entity_poly.type
_entity_poly.pdbx_seq_one_letter_code
_entity_poly.pdbx_strand_id
1 'polypeptide(L)'
;MNNGQMYERELAGGVPYPETEKYAYDRWYTTTGLTDGSEYKTIRFNIRQDNLLLHLTNGYLEIHGQLRQKTPDAVMPSGAKIAMIHNAIPHLFDNVKLTVGNQLVENVNQPGHVSSMMFNVLFPKSKAENDGIQFVWCPDTDKSAETETNKGFSARQNYIIDQPATRGTFKLRAPLFLFYGFTENFLALKGYNLEFEMVRGPDYPALFRADNGVPEGKFKFKEILLNLPVVDPSNTVLLESLKGLKNPEPYLYSFRQRHGMFAPISKDVYDFQMTFTTGNFAERPQMVFIAFQRNQTKDQKFNHALYSNEDVETMYIKLNNERYPSTLIKADWTQNDNGFFYEMQKHCRENYLQYPSRYTEGNMLNPNNYRDLYTIYCFDVTKGDYTLGGNSIVSSLHIHFRTKTQENLVVYVSWYNDRTIEFFTDGSPPHLKTQTDSYK
;
A
#
# COMPACT_ATOMS: atom_id res chain seq x y z
N MET A 1 3.68 -7.98 32.14
CA MET A 1 3.13 -7.24 31.00
C MET A 1 4.20 -6.30 30.54
N ASN A 2 4.65 -6.41 29.27
CA ASN A 2 5.68 -5.53 28.72
C ASN A 2 5.16 -4.09 28.70
N ASN A 3 6.00 -3.13 29.04
CA ASN A 3 5.65 -1.71 29.08
C ASN A 3 5.10 -1.20 27.72
N GLY A 4 5.53 -1.80 26.60
CA GLY A 4 5.00 -1.52 25.28
C GLY A 4 3.55 -1.96 25.07
N GLN A 5 3.15 -3.11 25.62
CA GLN A 5 1.75 -3.55 25.56
C GLN A 5 0.83 -2.67 26.42
N MET A 6 1.38 -2.02 27.41
CA MET A 6 0.65 -1.06 28.24
C MET A 6 0.36 0.23 27.45
N TYR A 7 1.35 0.75 26.72
CA TYR A 7 1.13 1.87 25.78
C TYR A 7 0.16 1.52 24.65
N GLU A 8 0.25 0.30 24.08
CA GLU A 8 -0.70 -0.17 23.08
C GLU A 8 -2.14 -0.26 23.60
N ARG A 9 -2.36 -0.72 24.82
CA ARG A 9 -3.69 -0.81 25.43
C ARG A 9 -4.30 0.53 25.74
N GLU A 10 -3.51 1.44 26.27
CA GLU A 10 -3.98 2.76 26.70
C GLU A 10 -4.28 3.67 25.49
N LEU A 11 -3.50 3.56 24.42
CA LEU A 11 -3.68 4.36 23.20
C LEU A 11 -4.64 3.73 22.17
N ALA A 12 -4.93 2.44 22.23
CA ALA A 12 -5.85 1.75 21.30
C ALA A 12 -7.35 1.96 21.63
N GLY A 13 -7.68 2.58 22.75
CA GLY A 13 -9.05 2.61 23.27
C GLY A 13 -10.02 3.58 22.63
N GLY A 14 -9.64 4.37 21.62
CA GLY A 14 -10.57 5.27 20.89
C GLY A 14 -11.27 6.35 21.73
N VAL A 15 -10.95 6.43 23.02
CA VAL A 15 -11.44 7.45 23.94
C VAL A 15 -10.40 8.55 24.01
N PRO A 16 -10.76 9.84 24.16
CA PRO A 16 -9.78 10.86 24.44
C PRO A 16 -8.96 10.39 25.65
N TYR A 17 -7.68 10.12 25.40
CA TYR A 17 -6.76 9.50 26.35
C TYR A 17 -6.77 10.30 27.66
N PRO A 18 -7.39 9.84 28.73
CA PRO A 18 -7.43 10.62 29.99
C PRO A 18 -6.04 10.80 30.58
N GLU A 19 -5.06 10.08 30.03
CA GLU A 19 -3.68 10.04 30.48
C GLU A 19 -2.73 10.82 29.56
N THR A 20 -3.25 11.46 28.50
CA THR A 20 -2.49 12.36 27.64
C THR A 20 -2.81 13.81 27.95
N GLU A 21 -1.77 14.64 28.14
CA GLU A 21 -1.95 16.09 28.32
C GLU A 21 -2.19 16.79 26.98
N LYS A 22 -1.63 16.27 25.91
CA LYS A 22 -1.72 16.87 24.58
C LYS A 22 -1.67 15.82 23.47
N TYR A 23 -2.58 15.95 22.51
CA TYR A 23 -2.52 15.24 21.23
C TYR A 23 -2.60 16.28 20.12
N ALA A 24 -1.53 16.46 19.35
CA ALA A 24 -1.45 17.44 18.29
C ALA A 24 -0.71 16.89 17.08
N TYR A 25 -0.96 17.47 15.90
CA TYR A 25 -0.20 17.14 14.71
C TYR A 25 0.97 18.11 14.55
N ASP A 26 2.19 17.59 14.51
CA ASP A 26 3.35 18.33 14.05
C ASP A 26 3.60 18.08 12.57
N ARG A 27 4.10 19.08 11.90
CA ARG A 27 4.28 19.13 10.46
C ARG A 27 5.77 19.20 10.10
N TRP A 28 6.21 18.26 9.28
CA TRP A 28 7.57 18.23 8.75
C TRP A 28 7.59 18.56 7.27
N TYR A 29 8.52 19.40 6.90
CA TYR A 29 8.77 19.82 5.53
C TYR A 29 9.83 18.92 4.90
N THR A 30 9.83 18.84 3.57
CA THR A 30 10.87 18.11 2.84
C THR A 30 12.23 18.76 3.06
N THR A 31 13.25 17.94 3.28
CA THR A 31 14.65 18.43 3.34
C THR A 31 15.23 18.73 1.96
N THR A 32 14.61 18.19 0.91
CA THR A 32 14.94 18.45 -0.49
C THR A 32 13.92 19.43 -1.06
N GLY A 33 14.36 20.58 -1.57
CA GLY A 33 13.46 21.56 -2.19
C GLY A 33 12.66 20.93 -3.33
N LEU A 34 11.33 21.07 -3.29
CA LEU A 34 10.46 20.75 -4.42
C LEU A 34 10.71 21.77 -5.53
N THR A 35 11.58 21.44 -6.48
CA THR A 35 11.68 22.22 -7.69
C THR A 35 10.73 21.64 -8.72
N ASP A 36 9.67 22.37 -8.98
CA ASP A 36 8.79 22.31 -10.15
C ASP A 36 8.49 20.92 -10.73
N GLY A 37 8.03 19.99 -9.85
CA GLY A 37 7.43 18.73 -10.30
C GLY A 37 8.34 17.75 -11.05
N SER A 38 9.67 17.89 -10.93
CA SER A 38 10.58 17.01 -11.66
C SER A 38 10.44 15.56 -11.22
N GLU A 39 10.08 14.71 -12.18
CA GLU A 39 10.08 13.27 -12.08
C GLU A 39 11.46 12.75 -11.63
N TYR A 40 11.48 11.58 -10.97
CA TYR A 40 12.69 10.89 -10.48
C TYR A 40 13.49 11.61 -9.37
N LYS A 41 12.96 12.63 -8.75
CA LYS A 41 13.57 13.22 -7.55
C LYS A 41 13.24 12.44 -6.29
N THR A 42 14.23 12.41 -5.41
CA THR A 42 14.05 11.85 -4.07
C THR A 42 13.53 12.93 -3.13
N ILE A 43 12.43 12.65 -2.47
CA ILE A 43 11.81 13.47 -1.44
C ILE A 43 12.16 12.83 -0.10
N ARG A 44 12.72 13.62 0.83
CA ARG A 44 13.16 13.14 2.15
C ARG A 44 12.56 13.96 3.26
N PHE A 45 12.12 13.26 4.30
CA PHE A 45 11.74 13.84 5.59
C PHE A 45 12.63 13.22 6.66
N ASN A 46 13.39 14.07 7.35
CA ASN A 46 14.22 13.67 8.47
C ASN A 46 13.61 14.22 9.76
N ILE A 47 13.19 13.34 10.62
CA ILE A 47 12.55 13.65 11.88
C ILE A 47 13.51 13.29 12.99
N ARG A 48 13.97 14.31 13.71
CA ARG A 48 14.84 14.17 14.88
C ARG A 48 14.12 14.78 16.08
N GLN A 49 13.59 13.92 16.90
CA GLN A 49 12.79 14.32 18.05
C GLN A 49 13.17 13.47 19.26
N ASP A 50 13.93 14.04 20.20
CA ASP A 50 14.40 13.32 21.36
C ASP A 50 13.35 13.26 22.48
N ASN A 51 12.44 14.24 22.55
CA ASN A 51 11.53 14.43 23.68
C ASN A 51 10.06 14.15 23.39
N LEU A 52 9.67 14.05 22.11
CA LEU A 52 8.28 13.83 21.73
C LEU A 52 7.98 12.36 21.46
N LEU A 53 6.79 11.94 21.85
CA LEU A 53 6.25 10.63 21.49
C LEU A 53 5.49 10.75 20.19
N LEU A 54 5.99 10.12 19.12
CA LEU A 54 5.42 10.16 17.79
C LEU A 54 4.50 8.97 17.56
N HIS A 55 3.25 9.24 17.17
CA HIS A 55 2.26 8.22 16.84
C HIS A 55 2.17 8.04 15.32
N LEU A 56 2.84 7.02 14.77
CA LEU A 56 2.99 6.87 13.31
C LEU A 56 1.72 6.42 12.60
N THR A 57 0.84 5.68 13.26
CA THR A 57 -0.34 5.05 12.64
C THR A 57 -1.32 6.07 12.05
N ASN A 58 -1.51 7.20 12.71
CA ASN A 58 -2.39 8.27 12.25
C ASN A 58 -1.64 9.34 11.42
N GLY A 59 -0.39 9.07 11.07
CA GLY A 59 0.38 9.95 10.20
C GLY A 59 -0.16 9.97 8.78
N TYR A 60 0.00 11.09 8.09
CA TYR A 60 -0.39 11.23 6.69
C TYR A 60 0.54 12.16 5.91
N LEU A 61 0.67 11.86 4.63
CA LEU A 61 1.34 12.70 3.65
C LEU A 61 0.31 13.69 3.06
N GLU A 62 0.56 14.98 3.20
CA GLU A 62 -0.27 16.03 2.61
C GLU A 62 0.40 16.56 1.36
N ILE A 63 -0.29 16.49 0.22
CA ILE A 63 0.25 16.89 -1.09
C ILE A 63 -0.60 18.03 -1.64
N HIS A 64 0.04 19.17 -1.86
CA HIS A 64 -0.56 20.32 -2.51
C HIS A 64 -0.03 20.43 -3.93
N GLY A 65 -0.90 20.59 -4.91
CA GLY A 65 -0.49 20.70 -6.30
C GLY A 65 -1.58 21.16 -7.23
N GLN A 66 -1.27 21.11 -8.51
CA GLN A 66 -2.18 21.40 -9.60
C GLN A 66 -1.99 20.40 -10.73
N LEU A 67 -3.09 19.83 -11.22
CA LEU A 67 -3.12 19.09 -12.47
C LEU A 67 -3.21 20.09 -13.64
N ARG A 68 -2.26 20.03 -14.54
CA ARG A 68 -2.09 20.95 -15.68
C ARG A 68 -1.97 20.18 -16.97
N GLN A 69 -2.18 20.83 -18.08
CA GLN A 69 -1.79 20.30 -19.40
C GLN A 69 -0.28 20.13 -19.46
N LYS A 70 0.17 19.04 -20.07
CA LYS A 70 1.60 18.78 -20.27
C LYS A 70 2.17 19.70 -21.34
N THR A 71 1.43 19.87 -22.44
CA THR A 71 1.81 20.69 -23.58
C THR A 71 0.57 21.36 -24.22
N PRO A 72 0.46 22.70 -24.25
CA PRO A 72 1.31 23.66 -23.51
C PRO A 72 1.13 23.56 -22.00
N ASP A 73 2.05 24.09 -21.20
CA ASP A 73 1.89 24.15 -19.75
C ASP A 73 0.79 25.16 -19.39
N ALA A 74 -0.44 24.70 -19.34
CA ALA A 74 -1.62 25.52 -19.11
C ALA A 74 -2.57 24.83 -18.10
N VAL A 75 -3.52 25.62 -17.60
CA VAL A 75 -4.60 25.08 -16.76
C VAL A 75 -5.45 24.11 -17.59
N MET A 76 -5.86 22.99 -16.98
CA MET A 76 -6.71 22.02 -17.65
C MET A 76 -8.06 22.65 -18.07
N PRO A 77 -8.58 22.38 -19.28
CA PRO A 77 -9.88 22.90 -19.70
C PRO A 77 -11.01 22.45 -18.79
N SER A 78 -12.10 23.24 -18.73
CA SER A 78 -13.31 22.83 -18.04
C SER A 78 -13.92 21.61 -18.74
N GLY A 79 -14.41 20.66 -17.97
CA GLY A 79 -15.01 19.43 -18.50
C GLY A 79 -14.02 18.50 -19.20
N ALA A 80 -12.71 18.74 -19.09
CA ALA A 80 -11.71 17.80 -19.66
C ALA A 80 -11.88 16.41 -19.03
N LYS A 81 -12.08 15.39 -19.88
CA LYS A 81 -12.24 14.00 -19.43
C LYS A 81 -10.88 13.39 -19.05
N ILE A 82 -10.28 13.95 -18.01
CA ILE A 82 -9.05 13.47 -17.36
C ILE A 82 -9.22 13.53 -15.85
N ALA A 83 -8.73 12.52 -15.15
CA ALA A 83 -8.73 12.47 -13.69
C ALA A 83 -7.50 11.74 -13.18
N MET A 84 -7.22 11.89 -11.89
CA MET A 84 -6.36 10.97 -11.18
C MET A 84 -7.00 9.58 -11.19
N ILE A 85 -6.20 8.51 -11.26
CA ILE A 85 -6.71 7.15 -11.14
C ILE A 85 -7.19 6.87 -9.70
N HIS A 86 -7.92 5.78 -9.51
CA HIS A 86 -8.20 5.25 -8.18
C HIS A 86 -6.88 4.95 -7.44
N ASN A 87 -6.76 5.40 -6.18
CA ASN A 87 -5.55 5.26 -5.37
C ASN A 87 -4.29 5.91 -6.01
N ALA A 88 -4.45 7.06 -6.68
CA ALA A 88 -3.39 7.69 -7.47
C ALA A 88 -2.13 8.07 -6.67
N ILE A 89 -2.26 8.42 -5.39
CA ILE A 89 -1.15 9.02 -4.65
C ILE A 89 0.05 8.08 -4.51
N PRO A 90 -0.10 6.80 -4.11
CA PRO A 90 1.03 5.88 -4.11
C PRO A 90 1.64 5.63 -5.50
N HIS A 91 0.85 5.75 -6.60
CA HIS A 91 1.35 5.65 -7.98
C HIS A 91 2.21 6.84 -8.42
N LEU A 92 2.28 7.89 -7.63
CA LEU A 92 3.21 8.99 -7.86
C LEU A 92 4.66 8.62 -7.52
N PHE A 93 4.91 7.49 -6.88
CA PHE A 93 6.24 7.09 -6.41
C PHE A 93 6.66 5.73 -6.98
N ASP A 94 7.92 5.64 -7.40
CA ASP A 94 8.52 4.39 -7.87
C ASP A 94 9.03 3.53 -6.72
N ASN A 95 9.49 4.18 -5.66
CA ASN A 95 10.03 3.51 -4.49
C ASN A 95 9.81 4.36 -3.24
N VAL A 96 9.56 3.70 -2.11
CA VAL A 96 9.49 4.34 -0.80
C VAL A 96 10.28 3.53 0.23
N LYS A 97 11.03 4.23 1.10
CA LYS A 97 11.86 3.64 2.15
C LYS A 97 11.58 4.29 3.49
N LEU A 98 11.63 3.50 4.53
CA LEU A 98 11.56 3.94 5.92
C LEU A 98 12.77 3.42 6.68
N THR A 99 13.50 4.34 7.29
CA THR A 99 14.62 4.06 8.19
C THR A 99 14.30 4.57 9.58
N VAL A 100 14.55 3.75 10.58
CA VAL A 100 14.33 4.06 12.00
C VAL A 100 15.65 3.86 12.74
N GLY A 101 16.20 4.90 13.35
CA GLY A 101 17.45 4.82 14.11
C GLY A 101 18.61 4.22 13.30
N ASN A 102 18.76 4.59 12.03
CA ASN A 102 19.72 4.06 11.06
C ASN A 102 19.46 2.60 10.59
N GLN A 103 18.40 1.93 11.07
CA GLN A 103 17.99 0.63 10.58
C GLN A 103 16.97 0.80 9.43
N LEU A 104 17.26 0.26 8.25
CA LEU A 104 16.28 0.19 7.15
C LEU A 104 15.18 -0.80 7.55
N VAL A 105 13.97 -0.27 7.78
CA VAL A 105 12.82 -1.06 8.25
C VAL A 105 12.00 -1.57 7.07
N GLU A 106 11.75 -0.73 6.08
CA GLU A 106 10.92 -1.08 4.93
C GLU A 106 11.42 -0.41 3.66
N ASN A 107 11.34 -1.14 2.55
CA ASN A 107 11.67 -0.66 1.21
C ASN A 107 10.69 -1.26 0.21
N VAL A 108 9.76 -0.45 -0.27
CA VAL A 108 8.68 -0.88 -1.15
C VAL A 108 8.88 -0.33 -2.55
N ASN A 109 9.06 -1.23 -3.51
CA ASN A 109 9.06 -0.89 -4.92
C ASN A 109 7.64 -0.86 -5.47
N GLN A 110 7.35 0.05 -6.39
CA GLN A 110 6.04 0.22 -7.01
C GLN A 110 4.90 0.31 -5.96
N PRO A 111 5.00 1.24 -4.98
CA PRO A 111 4.05 1.32 -3.87
C PRO A 111 2.61 1.52 -4.35
N GLY A 112 2.39 2.10 -5.53
CA GLY A 112 1.09 2.25 -6.14
C GLY A 112 0.40 0.92 -6.40
N HIS A 113 1.09 -0.03 -7.04
CA HIS A 113 0.53 -1.35 -7.31
C HIS A 113 0.42 -2.19 -6.04
N VAL A 114 1.41 -2.13 -5.15
CA VAL A 114 1.37 -2.82 -3.84
C VAL A 114 0.15 -2.36 -3.03
N SER A 115 -0.01 -1.05 -2.87
CA SER A 115 -1.14 -0.45 -2.17
C SER A 115 -2.49 -0.79 -2.84
N SER A 116 -2.58 -0.65 -4.17
CA SER A 116 -3.82 -0.92 -4.91
C SER A 116 -4.23 -2.39 -4.80
N MET A 117 -3.34 -3.34 -5.01
CA MET A 117 -3.67 -4.76 -4.89
C MET A 117 -4.14 -5.11 -3.49
N MET A 118 -3.41 -4.69 -2.46
CA MET A 118 -3.75 -5.01 -1.08
C MET A 118 -5.06 -4.36 -0.65
N PHE A 119 -5.21 -3.06 -0.81
CA PHE A 119 -6.35 -2.34 -0.24
C PHE A 119 -7.64 -2.49 -1.04
N ASN A 120 -7.58 -2.82 -2.34
CA ASN A 120 -8.77 -3.26 -3.07
C ASN A 120 -9.37 -4.55 -2.49
N VAL A 121 -8.53 -5.40 -1.90
CA VAL A 121 -8.98 -6.62 -1.20
C VAL A 121 -9.42 -6.30 0.23
N LEU A 122 -8.69 -5.44 0.93
CA LEU A 122 -8.82 -5.28 2.38
C LEU A 122 -9.88 -4.25 2.79
N PHE A 123 -10.02 -3.14 2.06
CA PHE A 123 -10.93 -2.08 2.46
C PHE A 123 -12.39 -2.48 2.27
N PRO A 124 -13.27 -2.04 3.19
CA PRO A 124 -14.71 -2.14 3.02
C PRO A 124 -15.21 -1.12 2.00
N LYS A 125 -16.40 -1.36 1.45
CA LYS A 125 -17.04 -0.45 0.49
C LYS A 125 -17.24 0.95 1.06
N SER A 126 -17.61 1.06 2.32
CA SER A 126 -17.83 2.33 3.03
C SER A 126 -16.58 3.24 3.05
N LYS A 127 -15.37 2.70 2.92
CA LYS A 127 -14.14 3.50 2.88
C LYS A 127 -14.15 4.51 1.73
N ALA A 128 -14.63 4.10 0.56
CA ALA A 128 -14.76 4.99 -0.59
C ALA A 128 -15.88 6.04 -0.43
N GLU A 129 -16.95 5.66 0.28
CA GLU A 129 -18.11 6.52 0.50
C GLU A 129 -17.87 7.57 1.59
N ASN A 130 -17.00 7.29 2.55
CA ASN A 130 -16.71 8.18 3.69
C ASN A 130 -15.55 9.16 3.39
N ASP A 131 -14.34 8.73 3.60
CA ASP A 131 -13.16 9.60 3.57
C ASP A 131 -12.24 9.36 2.35
N GLY A 132 -12.58 8.39 1.51
CA GLY A 132 -11.75 7.97 0.38
C GLY A 132 -11.35 9.08 -0.58
N ILE A 133 -12.23 10.05 -0.82
CA ILE A 133 -11.93 11.16 -1.75
C ILE A 133 -10.73 12.01 -1.29
N GLN A 134 -10.42 12.08 0.00
CA GLN A 134 -9.30 12.86 0.53
C GLN A 134 -7.93 12.36 0.07
N PHE A 135 -7.84 11.06 -0.26
CA PHE A 135 -6.64 10.43 -0.79
C PHE A 135 -6.88 9.71 -2.13
N VAL A 136 -7.95 10.14 -2.84
CA VAL A 136 -8.31 9.66 -4.18
C VAL A 136 -8.69 8.16 -4.20
N TRP A 137 -9.22 7.65 -3.10
CA TRP A 137 -9.75 6.29 -3.01
C TRP A 137 -11.22 6.24 -3.47
N CYS A 138 -11.42 6.27 -4.77
CA CYS A 138 -12.74 6.21 -5.42
C CYS A 138 -12.69 5.18 -6.54
N PRO A 139 -13.12 3.93 -6.31
CA PRO A 139 -13.05 2.85 -7.28
C PRO A 139 -13.84 3.14 -8.54
N ASP A 140 -13.28 2.76 -9.68
CA ASP A 140 -13.95 2.83 -10.98
C ASP A 140 -15.13 1.84 -11.02
N THR A 141 -16.22 2.24 -11.64
CA THR A 141 -17.39 1.39 -11.90
C THR A 141 -17.48 0.94 -13.36
N ASP A 142 -16.57 1.43 -14.20
CA ASP A 142 -16.45 1.12 -15.62
C ASP A 142 -15.00 1.27 -16.08
N LYS A 143 -14.64 0.66 -17.20
CA LYS A 143 -13.30 0.76 -17.82
C LYS A 143 -13.05 2.07 -18.55
N SER A 144 -14.11 2.78 -18.90
CA SER A 144 -14.05 4.03 -19.67
C SER A 144 -13.80 5.26 -18.81
N ALA A 145 -13.30 6.32 -19.43
CA ALA A 145 -13.21 7.65 -18.84
C ALA A 145 -14.51 8.47 -19.04
N GLU A 146 -15.66 7.80 -18.98
CA GLU A 146 -16.96 8.44 -19.15
C GLU A 146 -17.61 8.73 -17.80
N THR A 147 -18.01 9.99 -17.58
CA THR A 147 -18.53 10.45 -16.31
C THR A 147 -19.92 9.88 -15.99
N GLU A 148 -20.67 9.50 -16.98
CA GLU A 148 -22.02 8.94 -16.81
C GLU A 148 -22.01 7.49 -16.35
N THR A 149 -21.05 6.69 -16.84
CA THR A 149 -20.94 5.26 -16.56
C THR A 149 -19.96 4.97 -15.45
N ASN A 150 -18.83 5.70 -15.42
CA ASN A 150 -17.78 5.52 -14.43
C ASN A 150 -17.91 6.54 -13.29
N LYS A 151 -18.63 6.17 -12.24
CA LYS A 151 -18.91 7.05 -11.07
C LYS A 151 -17.61 7.39 -10.31
N GLY A 152 -16.67 6.47 -10.22
CA GLY A 152 -15.39 6.72 -9.56
C GLY A 152 -14.56 7.75 -10.32
N PHE A 153 -14.47 7.62 -11.64
CA PHE A 153 -13.83 8.61 -12.51
C PHE A 153 -14.49 9.98 -12.37
N SER A 154 -15.83 10.04 -12.45
CA SER A 154 -16.61 11.28 -12.30
C SER A 154 -16.34 11.97 -10.96
N ALA A 155 -16.33 11.23 -9.87
CA ALA A 155 -16.07 11.78 -8.54
C ALA A 155 -14.66 12.41 -8.45
N ARG A 156 -13.63 11.73 -8.96
CA ARG A 156 -12.25 12.23 -8.97
C ARG A 156 -12.06 13.42 -9.90
N GLN A 157 -12.71 13.40 -11.08
CA GLN A 157 -12.70 14.54 -12.01
C GLN A 157 -13.34 15.77 -11.38
N ASN A 158 -14.56 15.64 -10.84
CA ASN A 158 -15.28 16.74 -10.22
C ASN A 158 -14.51 17.34 -9.03
N TYR A 159 -13.84 16.50 -8.25
CA TYR A 159 -13.07 16.94 -7.09
C TYR A 159 -11.90 17.85 -7.47
N ILE A 160 -11.27 17.63 -8.64
CA ILE A 160 -10.03 18.31 -9.04
C ILE A 160 -10.26 19.28 -10.20
N ILE A 161 -10.93 18.84 -11.28
CA ILE A 161 -11.01 19.61 -12.53
C ILE A 161 -12.17 20.61 -12.53
N ASP A 162 -13.33 20.20 -12.05
CA ASP A 162 -14.57 20.98 -12.23
C ASP A 162 -14.84 22.01 -11.11
N GLN A 163 -13.84 22.29 -10.27
CA GLN A 163 -13.92 23.37 -9.31
C GLN A 163 -13.60 24.73 -9.99
N PRO A 164 -14.58 25.61 -10.25
CA PRO A 164 -14.39 26.78 -11.11
C PRO A 164 -13.31 27.75 -10.61
N ALA A 165 -13.24 27.98 -9.30
CA ALA A 165 -12.32 28.92 -8.69
C ALA A 165 -10.87 28.38 -8.57
N THR A 166 -10.70 27.08 -8.49
CA THR A 166 -9.43 26.43 -8.18
C THR A 166 -9.06 25.31 -9.15
N ARG A 167 -9.52 25.44 -10.40
CA ARG A 167 -9.44 24.40 -11.42
C ARG A 167 -8.08 23.71 -11.48
N GLY A 168 -8.13 22.39 -11.36
CA GLY A 168 -6.95 21.54 -11.33
C GLY A 168 -6.17 21.56 -10.01
N THR A 169 -6.45 22.48 -9.10
CA THR A 169 -5.76 22.56 -7.80
C THR A 169 -6.30 21.49 -6.84
N PHE A 170 -5.41 20.84 -6.14
CA PHE A 170 -5.75 19.82 -5.16
C PHE A 170 -4.93 19.96 -3.87
N LYS A 171 -5.54 19.51 -2.79
CA LYS A 171 -4.92 19.27 -1.50
C LYS A 171 -5.38 17.92 -1.00
N LEU A 172 -4.48 16.93 -1.04
CA LEU A 172 -4.77 15.54 -0.74
C LEU A 172 -4.03 15.09 0.51
N ARG A 173 -4.62 14.16 1.26
CA ARG A 173 -4.09 13.64 2.52
C ARG A 173 -4.07 12.12 2.46
N ALA A 174 -2.91 11.55 2.14
CA ALA A 174 -2.73 10.11 2.04
C ALA A 174 -2.21 9.54 3.36
N PRO A 175 -2.94 8.63 4.01
CA PRO A 175 -2.46 7.94 5.20
C PRO A 175 -1.14 7.20 4.92
N LEU A 176 -0.22 7.20 5.90
CA LEU A 176 1.09 6.58 5.74
C LEU A 176 1.02 5.07 5.54
N PHE A 177 0.00 4.42 6.09
CA PHE A 177 -0.17 2.98 5.91
C PHE A 177 -0.42 2.56 4.45
N LEU A 178 -0.76 3.49 3.54
CA LEU A 178 -0.82 3.19 2.10
C LEU A 178 0.57 2.92 1.51
N PHE A 179 1.61 3.44 2.12
CA PHE A 179 3.00 3.33 1.66
C PHE A 179 3.80 2.30 2.47
N TYR A 180 3.58 2.26 3.79
CA TYR A 180 4.40 1.50 4.73
C TYR A 180 3.55 0.61 5.62
N GLY A 181 3.81 -0.70 5.61
CA GLY A 181 3.19 -1.63 6.53
C GLY A 181 3.61 -1.40 7.97
N PHE A 182 4.80 -0.84 8.17
CA PHE A 182 5.29 -0.43 9.49
C PHE A 182 4.37 0.56 10.22
N THR A 183 3.62 1.38 9.49
CA THR A 183 2.71 2.38 10.07
C THR A 183 1.25 1.90 10.17
N GLU A 184 0.96 0.66 9.79
CA GLU A 184 -0.40 0.11 9.79
C GLU A 184 -0.92 -0.17 11.21
N ASN A 185 -0.07 -0.78 12.03
CA ASN A 185 -0.39 -1.06 13.42
C ASN A 185 0.02 0.10 14.33
N PHE A 186 -0.60 0.16 15.50
CA PHE A 186 -0.27 1.19 16.47
C PHE A 186 1.20 1.13 16.86
N LEU A 187 1.88 2.25 16.70
CA LEU A 187 3.26 2.43 17.14
C LEU A 187 3.50 3.86 17.62
N ALA A 188 3.90 3.97 18.87
CA ALA A 188 4.41 5.22 19.44
C ALA A 188 5.92 5.11 19.65
N LEU A 189 6.68 6.01 19.04
CA LEU A 189 8.14 6.04 19.10
C LEU A 189 8.65 7.29 19.79
N LYS A 190 9.65 7.10 20.65
CA LYS A 190 10.39 8.18 21.31
C LYS A 190 11.90 7.97 21.18
N GLY A 191 12.64 9.04 20.88
CA GLY A 191 14.11 9.01 20.89
C GLY A 191 14.78 8.41 19.65
N TYR A 192 14.01 8.00 18.63
CA TYR A 192 14.55 7.46 17.39
C TYR A 192 14.43 8.47 16.25
N ASN A 193 15.50 8.62 15.47
CA ASN A 193 15.46 9.35 14.23
C ASN A 193 14.66 8.55 13.19
N LEU A 194 13.76 9.24 12.48
CA LEU A 194 12.98 8.66 11.40
C LEU A 194 13.38 9.33 10.09
N GLU A 195 13.64 8.53 9.07
CA GLU A 195 13.87 9.01 7.71
C GLU A 195 12.87 8.34 6.76
N PHE A 196 12.02 9.16 6.14
CA PHE A 196 11.14 8.75 5.06
C PHE A 196 11.75 9.24 3.75
N GLU A 197 12.08 8.30 2.87
CA GLU A 197 12.58 8.57 1.54
C GLU A 197 11.57 8.08 0.51
N MET A 198 11.19 8.94 -0.44
CA MET A 198 10.23 8.64 -1.50
C MET A 198 10.81 9.07 -2.84
N VAL A 199 10.96 8.15 -3.77
CA VAL A 199 11.44 8.44 -5.12
C VAL A 199 10.25 8.74 -6.01
N ARG A 200 10.18 9.95 -6.53
CA ARG A 200 9.11 10.41 -7.41
C ARG A 200 9.17 9.66 -8.75
N GLY A 201 8.06 9.01 -9.13
CA GLY A 201 7.86 8.40 -10.43
C GLY A 201 7.34 9.37 -11.49
N PRO A 202 7.10 8.90 -12.73
CA PRO A 202 6.45 9.69 -13.77
C PRO A 202 4.98 9.95 -13.47
N ASP A 203 4.37 10.90 -14.17
CA ASP A 203 2.97 11.29 -13.94
C ASP A 203 1.95 10.33 -14.57
N TYR A 204 2.33 9.64 -15.65
CA TYR A 204 1.38 8.87 -16.46
C TYR A 204 0.67 7.74 -15.70
N PRO A 205 1.28 7.02 -14.73
CA PRO A 205 0.59 5.94 -14.04
C PRO A 205 -0.51 6.42 -13.10
N ALA A 206 -0.43 7.70 -12.67
CA ALA A 206 -1.39 8.29 -11.74
C ALA A 206 -2.54 9.04 -12.41
N LEU A 207 -2.59 9.05 -13.76
CA LEU A 207 -3.55 9.80 -14.55
C LEU A 207 -4.28 8.88 -15.54
N PHE A 208 -5.58 9.15 -15.74
CA PHE A 208 -6.42 8.50 -16.74
C PHE A 208 -7.22 9.53 -17.54
N ARG A 209 -7.18 9.47 -18.88
CA ARG A 209 -7.90 10.36 -19.81
C ARG A 209 -8.65 9.57 -20.89
N ALA A 210 -9.72 10.16 -21.43
CA ALA A 210 -10.61 9.47 -22.37
C ALA A 210 -9.92 9.14 -23.71
N ASP A 211 -9.38 10.13 -24.41
CA ASP A 211 -8.89 9.97 -25.78
C ASP A 211 -7.81 11.00 -26.16
N ASN A 212 -7.43 11.03 -27.43
CA ASN A 212 -6.44 11.96 -27.95
C ASN A 212 -6.94 13.42 -28.04
N GLY A 213 -8.25 13.65 -28.00
CA GLY A 213 -8.84 14.99 -27.95
C GLY A 213 -8.69 15.66 -26.57
N VAL A 214 -8.39 14.88 -25.54
CA VAL A 214 -8.12 15.38 -24.18
C VAL A 214 -6.62 15.57 -24.03
N PRO A 215 -6.14 16.76 -23.59
CA PRO A 215 -4.72 16.99 -23.36
C PRO A 215 -4.11 16.04 -22.34
N GLU A 216 -2.85 15.65 -22.56
CA GLU A 216 -2.10 14.94 -21.52
C GLU A 216 -1.92 15.81 -20.28
N GLY A 217 -2.09 15.18 -19.12
CA GLY A 217 -1.91 15.83 -17.83
C GLY A 217 -0.48 15.70 -17.30
N LYS A 218 -0.11 16.67 -16.46
CA LYS A 218 1.07 16.60 -15.59
C LYS A 218 0.75 17.20 -14.23
N PHE A 219 1.46 16.77 -13.20
CA PHE A 219 1.36 17.35 -11.87
C PHE A 219 2.40 18.44 -11.65
N LYS A 220 1.95 19.56 -11.14
CA LYS A 220 2.81 20.61 -10.60
C LYS A 220 2.61 20.67 -9.09
N PHE A 221 3.53 20.09 -8.34
CA PHE A 221 3.48 20.15 -6.89
C PHE A 221 3.92 21.50 -6.37
N LYS A 222 3.20 22.00 -5.37
CA LYS A 222 3.56 23.22 -4.62
C LYS A 222 4.30 22.86 -3.34
N GLU A 223 3.78 21.85 -2.65
CA GLU A 223 4.25 21.45 -1.34
C GLU A 223 3.90 20.00 -1.06
N ILE A 224 4.80 19.30 -0.41
CA ILE A 224 4.55 17.96 0.16
C ILE A 224 4.98 18.00 1.62
N LEU A 225 4.07 17.66 2.51
CA LEU A 225 4.22 17.75 3.95
C LEU A 225 3.98 16.39 4.58
N LEU A 226 4.76 16.05 5.56
CA LEU A 226 4.51 14.90 6.43
C LEU A 226 3.91 15.41 7.74
N ASN A 227 2.73 14.92 8.10
CA ASN A 227 2.04 15.26 9.33
C ASN A 227 2.01 14.02 10.22
N LEU A 228 2.61 14.12 11.40
CA LEU A 228 2.61 13.05 12.41
C LEU A 228 1.96 13.56 13.69
N PRO A 229 1.09 12.77 14.32
CA PRO A 229 0.59 13.08 15.64
C PRO A 229 1.72 12.99 16.67
N VAL A 230 1.72 13.96 17.56
CA VAL A 230 2.59 14.04 18.73
C VAL A 230 1.73 13.86 19.96
N VAL A 231 2.13 12.96 20.82
CA VAL A 231 1.45 12.67 22.08
C VAL A 231 2.32 13.16 23.22
N ASP A 232 1.74 13.94 24.12
CA ASP A 232 2.36 14.36 25.36
C ASP A 232 1.72 13.56 26.49
N PRO A 233 2.41 12.52 27.03
CA PRO A 233 1.82 11.65 28.03
C PRO A 233 1.72 12.37 29.37
N SER A 234 0.70 12.04 30.16
CA SER A 234 0.57 12.56 31.53
C SER A 234 1.76 12.15 32.40
N ASN A 235 1.97 12.91 33.46
CA ASN A 235 3.05 12.63 34.44
C ASN A 235 2.96 11.23 35.05
N THR A 236 1.77 10.66 35.17
CA THR A 236 1.57 9.31 35.70
C THR A 236 2.14 8.26 34.74
N VAL A 237 1.85 8.37 33.44
CA VAL A 237 2.35 7.46 32.38
C VAL A 237 3.87 7.62 32.25
N LEU A 238 4.40 8.85 32.34
CA LEU A 238 5.84 9.10 32.37
C LEU A 238 6.53 8.42 33.55
N LEU A 239 5.97 8.52 34.74
CA LEU A 239 6.52 7.89 35.94
C LEU A 239 6.49 6.36 35.84
N GLU A 240 5.45 5.77 35.27
CA GLU A 240 5.36 4.33 35.06
C GLU A 240 6.37 3.85 34.02
N SER A 241 6.54 4.60 32.92
CA SER A 241 7.58 4.29 31.93
C SER A 241 8.99 4.40 32.51
N LEU A 242 9.24 5.39 33.35
CA LEU A 242 10.53 5.54 34.08
C LEU A 242 10.78 4.40 35.09
N LYS A 243 9.73 3.83 35.69
CA LYS A 243 9.87 2.62 36.53
C LYS A 243 10.23 1.40 35.69
N GLY A 244 9.74 1.30 34.45
CA GLY A 244 10.11 0.26 33.50
C GLY A 244 11.57 0.32 33.03
N LEU A 245 12.21 1.50 33.07
CA LEU A 245 13.63 1.67 32.76
C LEU A 245 14.58 0.97 33.77
N LYS A 246 14.09 0.55 34.93
CA LYS A 246 14.89 -0.23 35.91
C LYS A 246 15.14 -1.67 35.47
N ASN A 247 14.35 -2.20 34.53
CA ASN A 247 14.55 -3.48 33.81
C ASN A 247 14.49 -3.22 32.34
N PRO A 248 15.59 -3.01 31.63
CA PRO A 248 15.63 -2.65 30.24
C PRO A 248 15.34 -3.86 29.35
N GLU A 249 14.11 -4.38 29.39
CA GLU A 249 13.67 -5.29 28.34
C GLU A 249 13.36 -4.49 27.09
N PRO A 250 13.84 -4.95 25.92
CA PRO A 250 13.55 -4.27 24.68
C PRO A 250 12.03 -4.32 24.37
N TYR A 251 11.51 -3.24 23.82
CA TYR A 251 10.15 -3.20 23.30
C TYR A 251 10.09 -3.90 21.95
N LEU A 252 9.22 -4.90 21.83
CA LEU A 252 9.01 -5.65 20.59
C LEU A 252 7.81 -5.08 19.83
N TYR A 253 8.04 -4.70 18.60
CA TYR A 253 6.98 -4.27 17.69
C TYR A 253 6.94 -5.17 16.46
N SER A 254 5.78 -5.80 16.23
CA SER A 254 5.54 -6.65 15.05
C SER A 254 4.71 -5.92 14.02
N PHE A 255 5.12 -5.99 12.76
CA PHE A 255 4.49 -5.31 11.64
C PHE A 255 4.53 -6.16 10.38
N ARG A 256 3.69 -5.83 9.41
CA ARG A 256 3.62 -6.51 8.11
C ARG A 256 4.47 -5.76 7.09
N GLN A 257 5.71 -6.22 6.91
CA GLN A 257 6.61 -5.65 5.92
C GLN A 257 6.12 -5.99 4.52
N ARG A 258 5.99 -4.99 3.66
CA ARG A 258 5.46 -5.13 2.30
C ARG A 258 6.56 -5.17 1.27
N HIS A 259 6.30 -5.91 0.21
CA HIS A 259 7.19 -6.05 -0.94
C HIS A 259 6.41 -5.97 -2.23
N GLY A 260 7.04 -5.44 -3.27
CA GLY A 260 6.48 -5.35 -4.61
C GLY A 260 7.51 -5.67 -5.67
N MET A 261 7.09 -6.43 -6.67
CA MET A 261 7.86 -6.74 -7.86
C MET A 261 6.96 -6.76 -9.08
N PHE A 262 7.54 -6.63 -10.26
CA PHE A 262 6.83 -6.77 -11.52
C PHE A 262 7.72 -7.40 -12.58
N ALA A 263 7.10 -8.04 -13.58
CA ALA A 263 7.82 -8.54 -14.75
C ALA A 263 6.96 -8.44 -16.01
N PRO A 264 7.57 -8.08 -17.14
CA PRO A 264 6.90 -8.15 -18.43
C PRO A 264 6.80 -9.60 -18.91
N ILE A 265 5.69 -9.90 -19.61
CA ILE A 265 5.41 -11.20 -20.21
C ILE A 265 5.12 -10.99 -21.69
N SER A 266 5.78 -11.73 -22.55
CA SER A 266 5.54 -11.67 -23.99
C SER A 266 4.22 -12.34 -24.35
N LYS A 267 3.55 -11.81 -25.37
CA LYS A 267 2.26 -12.32 -25.92
C LYS A 267 2.29 -13.78 -26.38
N ASP A 268 3.48 -14.31 -26.66
CA ASP A 268 3.64 -15.68 -27.17
C ASP A 268 3.80 -16.73 -26.05
N VAL A 269 3.70 -16.29 -24.79
CA VAL A 269 3.89 -17.14 -23.62
C VAL A 269 2.55 -17.45 -22.97
N TYR A 270 2.05 -18.68 -23.19
CA TYR A 270 0.76 -19.15 -22.64
C TYR A 270 0.89 -19.87 -21.31
N ASP A 271 2.04 -20.48 -21.06
CA ASP A 271 2.36 -21.17 -19.83
C ASP A 271 3.62 -20.52 -19.25
N PHE A 272 3.47 -19.83 -18.16
CA PHE A 272 4.50 -18.95 -17.62
C PHE A 272 4.89 -19.38 -16.20
N GLN A 273 6.19 -19.52 -16.02
CA GLN A 273 6.78 -19.71 -14.70
C GLN A 273 7.71 -18.55 -14.37
N MET A 274 7.42 -17.86 -13.28
CA MET A 274 8.27 -16.83 -12.74
C MET A 274 8.85 -17.25 -11.41
N THR A 275 10.15 -17.05 -11.25
CA THR A 275 10.85 -17.34 -10.01
C THR A 275 11.38 -16.03 -9.43
N PHE A 276 10.98 -15.72 -8.22
CA PHE A 276 11.59 -14.67 -7.44
C PHE A 276 12.56 -15.31 -6.45
N THR A 277 13.84 -15.04 -6.64
CA THR A 277 14.86 -15.33 -5.65
C THR A 277 15.08 -14.06 -4.84
N THR A 278 14.86 -14.13 -3.57
CA THR A 278 15.14 -13.00 -2.71
C THR A 278 16.37 -13.33 -1.91
N GLY A 279 17.42 -12.61 -2.15
CA GLY A 279 18.69 -12.78 -1.46
C GLY A 279 18.64 -12.54 0.06
N ASN A 280 17.46 -12.18 0.59
CA ASN A 280 17.22 -11.91 2.00
C ASN A 280 15.88 -12.44 2.49
N PHE A 281 15.36 -13.54 1.97
CA PHE A 281 14.22 -14.22 2.59
C PHE A 281 14.66 -14.96 3.84
N ALA A 282 14.96 -14.23 4.88
CA ALA A 282 14.91 -14.81 6.21
C ALA A 282 13.46 -15.10 6.65
N GLU A 283 12.45 -14.64 5.89
CA GLU A 283 11.07 -14.61 6.37
C GLU A 283 10.08 -15.07 5.31
N ARG A 284 9.19 -15.97 5.71
CA ARG A 284 8.16 -16.57 4.86
C ARG A 284 7.09 -15.54 4.52
N PRO A 285 6.69 -15.37 3.24
CA PRO A 285 5.48 -14.66 2.90
C PRO A 285 4.25 -15.22 3.63
N GLN A 286 3.37 -14.33 4.07
CA GLN A 286 2.10 -14.72 4.68
C GLN A 286 0.97 -14.71 3.66
N MET A 287 0.94 -13.70 2.81
CA MET A 287 0.01 -13.61 1.69
C MET A 287 0.70 -13.08 0.45
N VAL A 288 0.28 -13.57 -0.71
CA VAL A 288 0.77 -13.16 -2.02
C VAL A 288 -0.39 -12.68 -2.86
N PHE A 289 -0.26 -11.49 -3.44
CA PHE A 289 -1.22 -10.86 -4.34
C PHE A 289 -0.61 -10.76 -5.73
N ILE A 290 -1.34 -11.19 -6.75
CA ILE A 290 -0.89 -11.20 -8.14
C ILE A 290 -1.95 -10.53 -8.99
N ALA A 291 -1.54 -9.63 -9.87
CA ALA A 291 -2.45 -8.96 -10.78
C ALA A 291 -1.78 -8.70 -12.14
N PHE A 292 -2.59 -8.59 -13.18
CA PHE A 292 -2.13 -8.41 -14.54
C PHE A 292 -2.62 -7.10 -15.12
N GLN A 293 -1.77 -6.49 -15.94
CA GLN A 293 -2.14 -5.39 -16.83
C GLN A 293 -1.57 -5.65 -18.22
N ARG A 294 -2.24 -5.15 -19.25
CA ARG A 294 -1.66 -5.11 -20.59
C ARG A 294 -0.50 -4.13 -20.61
N ASN A 295 0.58 -4.52 -21.28
CA ASN A 295 1.78 -3.68 -21.36
C ASN A 295 1.53 -2.50 -22.31
N GLN A 296 0.85 -1.46 -21.81
CA GLN A 296 0.61 -0.21 -22.52
C GLN A 296 1.50 0.87 -21.93
N THR A 297 2.68 1.02 -22.52
CA THR A 297 3.71 1.89 -22.01
C THR A 297 3.35 3.37 -22.14
N LYS A 298 3.40 4.10 -21.02
CA LYS A 298 3.40 5.58 -20.93
C LYS A 298 2.18 6.29 -21.51
N ASP A 299 1.04 5.60 -21.67
CA ASP A 299 -0.19 6.20 -22.19
C ASP A 299 -1.21 6.46 -21.06
N GLN A 300 -1.57 7.72 -20.89
CA GLN A 300 -2.62 8.12 -19.93
C GLN A 300 -4.03 7.69 -20.32
N LYS A 301 -4.24 7.12 -21.52
CA LYS A 301 -5.51 6.48 -21.92
C LYS A 301 -5.68 5.10 -21.30
N PHE A 302 -4.63 4.57 -20.70
CA PHE A 302 -4.67 3.34 -19.94
C PHE A 302 -4.89 3.64 -18.46
N ASN A 303 -5.89 3.01 -17.86
CA ASN A 303 -6.16 3.16 -16.43
C ASN A 303 -5.31 2.17 -15.61
N HIS A 304 -4.22 2.65 -15.06
CA HIS A 304 -3.29 1.84 -14.27
C HIS A 304 -3.84 1.38 -12.91
N ALA A 305 -5.04 1.81 -12.51
CA ALA A 305 -5.71 1.27 -11.33
C ALA A 305 -6.47 -0.03 -11.58
N LEU A 306 -6.73 -0.38 -12.85
CA LEU A 306 -7.51 -1.56 -13.22
C LEU A 306 -6.59 -2.76 -13.47
N TYR A 307 -7.08 -3.92 -13.06
CA TYR A 307 -6.41 -5.21 -13.25
C TYR A 307 -7.34 -6.16 -13.96
N SER A 308 -6.87 -6.75 -15.05
CA SER A 308 -7.66 -7.66 -15.89
C SER A 308 -7.41 -9.12 -15.53
N ASN A 309 -8.39 -9.96 -15.82
CA ASN A 309 -8.29 -11.40 -15.56
C ASN A 309 -7.39 -12.13 -16.57
N GLU A 310 -7.20 -11.52 -17.76
CA GLU A 310 -6.36 -12.02 -18.88
C GLU A 310 -6.61 -13.49 -19.20
N ASP A 311 -7.86 -13.93 -19.05
CA ASP A 311 -8.31 -15.31 -19.31
C ASP A 311 -7.38 -16.38 -18.70
N VAL A 312 -6.92 -16.15 -17.49
CA VAL A 312 -6.06 -17.08 -16.74
C VAL A 312 -6.85 -18.33 -16.40
N GLU A 313 -6.52 -19.44 -17.07
CA GLU A 313 -7.18 -20.74 -16.86
C GLU A 313 -6.75 -21.40 -15.56
N THR A 314 -5.46 -21.34 -15.25
CA THR A 314 -4.90 -21.97 -14.04
C THR A 314 -3.85 -21.06 -13.44
N MET A 315 -3.84 -21.00 -12.11
CA MET A 315 -2.80 -20.32 -11.36
C MET A 315 -2.51 -21.03 -10.06
N TYR A 316 -1.25 -21.12 -9.70
CA TYR A 316 -0.78 -21.55 -8.39
C TYR A 316 0.59 -20.95 -8.10
N ILE A 317 0.93 -20.92 -6.85
CA ILE A 317 2.28 -20.52 -6.41
C ILE A 317 2.96 -21.70 -5.69
N LYS A 318 4.29 -21.68 -5.68
CA LYS A 318 5.10 -22.58 -4.86
C LYS A 318 6.02 -21.76 -4.00
N LEU A 319 6.04 -22.06 -2.72
CA LEU A 319 7.07 -21.61 -1.80
C LEU A 319 8.02 -22.78 -1.57
N ASN A 320 9.26 -22.66 -2.04
CA ASN A 320 10.16 -23.79 -2.18
C ASN A 320 9.49 -24.93 -2.99
N ASN A 321 9.15 -26.05 -2.35
CA ASN A 321 8.48 -27.18 -2.98
C ASN A 321 6.97 -27.30 -2.64
N GLU A 322 6.47 -26.47 -1.73
CA GLU A 322 5.05 -26.48 -1.34
C GLU A 322 4.20 -25.68 -2.32
N ARG A 323 3.14 -26.30 -2.79
CA ARG A 323 2.22 -25.70 -3.74
C ARG A 323 0.97 -25.13 -3.05
N TYR A 324 0.56 -23.91 -3.46
CA TYR A 324 -0.64 -23.21 -2.99
C TYR A 324 -1.50 -22.76 -4.19
N PRO A 325 -2.78 -23.10 -4.24
CA PRO A 325 -3.41 -24.13 -3.42
C PRO A 325 -2.87 -25.52 -3.78
N SER A 326 -3.04 -26.49 -2.88
CA SER A 326 -2.60 -27.87 -3.09
C SER A 326 -3.30 -28.52 -4.29
N THR A 327 -4.58 -28.18 -4.52
CA THR A 327 -5.40 -28.65 -5.66
C THR A 327 -5.23 -27.70 -6.85
N LEU A 328 -5.21 -28.27 -8.06
CA LEU A 328 -5.20 -27.45 -9.29
C LEU A 328 -6.58 -26.85 -9.51
N ILE A 329 -6.62 -25.54 -9.50
CA ILE A 329 -7.82 -24.78 -9.84
C ILE A 329 -7.80 -24.48 -11.32
N LYS A 330 -8.94 -24.68 -11.95
CA LYS A 330 -9.20 -24.24 -13.32
C LYS A 330 -10.32 -23.21 -13.28
N ALA A 331 -10.19 -22.17 -14.07
CA ALA A 331 -11.22 -21.16 -14.26
C ALA A 331 -11.59 -21.05 -15.73
N ASP A 332 -12.85 -20.73 -15.97
CA ASP A 332 -13.33 -20.33 -17.30
C ASP A 332 -14.09 -18.99 -17.19
N TRP A 333 -13.41 -17.92 -17.55
CA TRP A 333 -13.95 -16.56 -17.46
C TRP A 333 -15.11 -16.31 -18.42
N THR A 334 -15.20 -17.09 -19.51
CA THR A 334 -16.28 -16.98 -20.50
C THR A 334 -17.58 -17.62 -19.97
N GLN A 335 -17.45 -18.64 -19.12
CA GLN A 335 -18.59 -19.34 -18.49
C GLN A 335 -18.89 -18.83 -17.07
N ASN A 336 -18.24 -17.74 -16.63
CA ASN A 336 -18.30 -17.23 -15.27
C ASN A 336 -17.86 -18.25 -14.19
N ASP A 337 -17.06 -19.23 -14.56
CA ASP A 337 -16.47 -20.21 -13.62
C ASP A 337 -15.14 -19.68 -13.06
N ASN A 338 -15.24 -18.61 -12.29
CA ASN A 338 -14.11 -17.95 -11.63
C ASN A 338 -14.32 -17.79 -10.12
N GLY A 339 -15.40 -18.36 -9.61
CA GLY A 339 -15.85 -18.20 -8.22
C GLY A 339 -14.79 -18.61 -7.20
N PHE A 340 -13.98 -19.60 -7.52
CA PHE A 340 -12.95 -20.06 -6.60
C PHE A 340 -11.86 -19.02 -6.36
N PHE A 341 -11.39 -18.32 -7.39
CA PHE A 341 -10.41 -17.24 -7.22
C PHE A 341 -10.99 -16.07 -6.40
N TYR A 342 -12.27 -15.77 -6.59
CA TYR A 342 -12.97 -14.78 -5.77
C TYR A 342 -13.09 -15.21 -4.31
N GLU A 343 -13.40 -16.47 -4.03
CA GLU A 343 -13.44 -17.00 -2.66
C GLU A 343 -12.03 -17.00 -2.01
N MET A 344 -10.96 -17.30 -2.76
CA MET A 344 -9.60 -17.17 -2.24
C MET A 344 -9.29 -15.73 -1.83
N GLN A 345 -9.67 -14.74 -2.63
CA GLN A 345 -9.51 -13.32 -2.30
C GLN A 345 -10.25 -12.96 -1.00
N LYS A 346 -11.49 -13.41 -0.87
CA LYS A 346 -12.31 -13.19 0.32
C LYS A 346 -11.70 -13.83 1.56
N HIS A 347 -11.19 -15.06 1.42
CA HIS A 347 -10.50 -15.76 2.50
C HIS A 347 -9.22 -15.04 2.94
N CYS A 348 -8.41 -14.55 2.00
CA CYS A 348 -7.25 -13.73 2.32
C CYS A 348 -7.63 -12.48 3.12
N ARG A 349 -8.74 -11.80 2.76
CA ARG A 349 -9.25 -10.65 3.52
C ARG A 349 -9.63 -11.03 4.94
N GLU A 350 -10.37 -12.12 5.12
CA GLU A 350 -10.78 -12.60 6.44
C GLU A 350 -9.59 -12.93 7.34
N ASN A 351 -8.59 -13.60 6.79
CA ASN A 351 -7.39 -13.96 7.53
C ASN A 351 -6.51 -12.72 7.85
N TYR A 352 -6.42 -11.77 6.92
CA TYR A 352 -5.69 -10.52 7.16
C TYR A 352 -6.31 -9.70 8.29
N LEU A 353 -7.64 -9.55 8.28
CA LEU A 353 -8.38 -8.78 9.26
C LEU A 353 -8.64 -9.57 10.56
N GLN A 354 -8.39 -10.88 10.56
CA GLN A 354 -8.69 -11.81 11.66
C GLN A 354 -10.19 -11.84 12.05
N TYR A 355 -11.07 -11.49 11.12
CA TYR A 355 -12.52 -11.49 11.30
C TYR A 355 -13.23 -12.16 10.12
N PRO A 356 -14.19 -13.07 10.37
CA PRO A 356 -15.06 -13.59 9.32
C PRO A 356 -15.85 -12.48 8.63
N SER A 357 -15.94 -12.52 7.31
CA SER A 357 -16.62 -11.49 6.51
C SER A 357 -18.10 -11.30 6.86
N ARG A 358 -18.75 -12.32 7.43
CA ARG A 358 -20.14 -12.23 7.92
C ARG A 358 -20.35 -11.22 9.06
N TYR A 359 -19.27 -10.80 9.74
CA TYR A 359 -19.30 -9.84 10.85
C TYR A 359 -18.72 -8.47 10.49
N THR A 360 -18.23 -8.32 9.27
CA THR A 360 -17.68 -7.06 8.77
C THR A 360 -18.50 -6.56 7.59
N GLU A 361 -18.37 -5.30 7.26
CA GLU A 361 -18.87 -4.81 5.98
C GLU A 361 -18.32 -5.64 4.83
N GLY A 362 -19.17 -5.88 3.82
CA GLY A 362 -18.80 -6.66 2.64
C GLY A 362 -17.57 -6.10 1.93
N ASN A 363 -16.94 -6.94 1.13
CA ASN A 363 -15.84 -6.55 0.26
C ASN A 363 -16.23 -5.33 -0.58
N MET A 364 -15.26 -4.45 -0.80
CA MET A 364 -15.40 -3.38 -1.79
C MET A 364 -15.67 -3.98 -3.18
N LEU A 365 -15.02 -5.08 -3.51
CA LEU A 365 -15.18 -5.79 -4.77
C LEU A 365 -16.28 -6.84 -4.66
N ASN A 366 -17.37 -6.62 -5.38
CA ASN A 366 -18.36 -7.68 -5.67
C ASN A 366 -17.82 -8.60 -6.79
N PRO A 367 -18.43 -9.78 -7.05
CA PRO A 367 -17.95 -10.72 -8.07
C PRO A 367 -17.81 -10.11 -9.47
N ASN A 368 -18.68 -9.18 -9.86
CA ASN A 368 -18.61 -8.53 -11.18
C ASN A 368 -17.44 -7.56 -11.26
N ASN A 369 -17.26 -6.68 -10.26
CA ASN A 369 -16.13 -5.75 -10.22
C ASN A 369 -14.80 -6.51 -10.10
N TYR A 370 -14.77 -7.63 -9.38
CA TYR A 370 -13.63 -8.52 -9.35
C TYR A 370 -13.28 -9.03 -10.74
N ARG A 371 -14.26 -9.61 -11.45
CA ARG A 371 -14.06 -10.17 -12.79
C ARG A 371 -13.64 -9.15 -13.81
N ASP A 372 -14.28 -7.96 -13.80
CA ASP A 372 -14.22 -7.02 -14.91
C ASP A 372 -13.20 -5.90 -14.73
N LEU A 373 -12.91 -5.49 -13.49
CA LEU A 373 -12.13 -4.28 -13.20
C LEU A 373 -10.91 -4.51 -12.31
N TYR A 374 -11.02 -5.40 -11.31
CA TYR A 374 -10.02 -5.52 -10.24
C TYR A 374 -9.71 -6.98 -9.95
N THR A 375 -9.33 -7.75 -10.97
CA THR A 375 -8.95 -9.14 -10.78
C THR A 375 -7.60 -9.22 -10.07
N ILE A 376 -7.63 -9.60 -8.80
CA ILE A 376 -6.45 -9.77 -7.94
C ILE A 376 -6.47 -11.19 -7.42
N TYR A 377 -5.51 -11.99 -7.84
CA TYR A 377 -5.32 -13.36 -7.38
C TYR A 377 -4.61 -13.34 -6.03
N CYS A 378 -5.26 -13.88 -5.01
CA CYS A 378 -4.77 -13.83 -3.64
C CYS A 378 -4.48 -15.25 -3.14
N PHE A 379 -3.31 -15.45 -2.55
CA PHE A 379 -2.86 -16.72 -1.99
C PHE A 379 -2.51 -16.52 -0.52
N ASP A 380 -3.26 -17.20 0.35
CA ASP A 380 -2.91 -17.33 1.75
C ASP A 380 -1.94 -18.51 1.92
N VAL A 381 -0.75 -18.20 2.39
CA VAL A 381 0.32 -19.18 2.62
C VAL A 381 0.70 -19.27 4.09
N THR A 382 -0.13 -18.70 4.98
CA THR A 382 0.08 -18.75 6.43
C THR A 382 -0.02 -20.15 7.01
N LYS A 383 -0.88 -21.01 6.42
CA LYS A 383 -1.19 -22.36 6.87
C LYS A 383 -0.30 -23.43 6.24
N GLY A 384 0.99 -23.16 6.06
CA GLY A 384 1.94 -24.22 5.77
C GLY A 384 2.11 -25.13 6.97
N ASP A 385 2.40 -26.41 6.71
CA ASP A 385 2.52 -27.42 7.74
C ASP A 385 3.69 -27.07 8.69
N TYR A 386 3.39 -26.35 9.78
CA TYR A 386 4.36 -26.04 10.84
C TYR A 386 4.83 -27.27 11.63
N THR A 387 4.26 -28.46 11.33
CA THR A 387 4.50 -29.68 12.09
C THR A 387 5.83 -30.36 11.76
N LEU A 388 6.48 -29.98 10.69
CA LEU A 388 7.82 -30.46 10.38
C LEU A 388 8.86 -29.45 10.83
N GLY A 389 9.11 -29.35 12.14
CA GLY A 389 10.18 -28.71 12.88
C GLY A 389 11.42 -28.20 12.15
N GLY A 390 11.28 -27.49 11.09
CA GLY A 390 12.35 -26.88 10.35
C GLY A 390 11.97 -25.44 10.03
N ASN A 391 12.73 -24.47 10.55
CA ASN A 391 12.81 -23.11 10.05
C ASN A 391 13.17 -23.14 8.56
N SER A 392 12.22 -23.50 7.68
CA SER A 392 12.48 -23.52 6.26
C SER A 392 12.52 -22.08 5.76
N ILE A 393 13.73 -21.55 5.67
CA ILE A 393 14.00 -20.32 4.94
C ILE A 393 13.37 -20.48 3.55
N VAL A 394 12.44 -19.61 3.22
CA VAL A 394 11.89 -19.58 1.86
C VAL A 394 12.93 -18.97 0.95
N SER A 395 13.56 -19.79 0.12
CA SER A 395 14.60 -19.35 -0.83
C SER A 395 14.01 -18.91 -2.16
N SER A 396 12.79 -19.34 -2.49
CA SER A 396 12.16 -19.03 -3.77
C SER A 396 10.63 -19.00 -3.69
N LEU A 397 10.05 -18.02 -4.37
CA LEU A 397 8.63 -17.93 -4.71
C LEU A 397 8.51 -18.19 -6.22
N HIS A 398 7.85 -19.26 -6.59
CA HIS A 398 7.53 -19.54 -7.98
C HIS A 398 6.05 -19.27 -8.24
N ILE A 399 5.76 -18.55 -9.30
CA ILE A 399 4.40 -18.29 -9.76
C ILE A 399 4.22 -19.03 -11.07
N HIS A 400 3.22 -19.88 -11.12
CA HIS A 400 2.78 -20.56 -12.33
C HIS A 400 1.39 -20.08 -12.72
N PHE A 401 1.23 -19.73 -13.97
CA PHE A 401 -0.10 -19.50 -14.53
C PHE A 401 -0.15 -19.87 -16.00
N ARG A 402 -1.34 -20.19 -16.47
CA ARG A 402 -1.65 -20.43 -17.87
C ARG A 402 -2.77 -19.49 -18.30
N THR A 403 -2.57 -18.79 -19.40
CA THR A 403 -3.52 -17.81 -19.96
C THR A 403 -3.87 -18.14 -21.41
N LYS A 404 -5.04 -17.73 -21.86
CA LYS A 404 -5.45 -17.74 -23.27
C LYS A 404 -5.17 -16.41 -23.97
N THR A 405 -4.83 -15.38 -23.23
CA THR A 405 -4.60 -14.03 -23.78
C THR A 405 -3.32 -13.99 -24.62
N GLN A 406 -3.42 -13.41 -25.80
CA GLN A 406 -2.29 -13.21 -26.74
C GLN A 406 -1.83 -11.75 -26.76
N GLU A 407 -1.59 -11.19 -25.60
CA GLU A 407 -1.18 -9.80 -25.42
C GLU A 407 0.12 -9.72 -24.62
N ASN A 408 0.87 -8.65 -24.82
CA ASN A 408 1.99 -8.36 -23.95
C ASN A 408 1.43 -7.91 -22.59
N LEU A 409 1.80 -8.61 -21.56
CA LEU A 409 1.32 -8.36 -20.19
C LEU A 409 2.46 -7.85 -19.29
N VAL A 410 2.06 -7.22 -18.21
CA VAL A 410 2.90 -7.01 -17.03
C VAL A 410 2.22 -7.69 -15.86
N VAL A 411 2.92 -8.58 -15.19
CA VAL A 411 2.48 -9.16 -13.94
C VAL A 411 3.05 -8.34 -12.79
N TYR A 412 2.20 -7.94 -11.87
CA TYR A 412 2.56 -7.32 -10.61
C TYR A 412 2.37 -8.34 -9.50
N VAL A 413 3.36 -8.43 -8.63
CA VAL A 413 3.36 -9.33 -7.48
C VAL A 413 3.64 -8.52 -6.24
N SER A 414 2.79 -8.64 -5.26
CA SER A 414 2.98 -8.06 -3.95
C SER A 414 2.83 -9.14 -2.89
N TRP A 415 3.60 -9.05 -1.83
CA TRP A 415 3.45 -9.91 -0.67
C TRP A 415 3.81 -9.15 0.59
N TYR A 416 3.41 -9.70 1.72
CA TYR A 416 3.92 -9.26 3.00
C TYR A 416 4.37 -10.45 3.85
N ASN A 417 5.28 -10.16 4.75
CA ASN A 417 5.74 -11.05 5.80
C ASN A 417 5.67 -10.33 7.15
N ASP A 418 5.45 -11.08 8.21
CA ASP A 418 5.51 -10.53 9.55
C ASP A 418 6.96 -10.32 9.96
N ARG A 419 7.26 -9.12 10.45
CA ARG A 419 8.57 -8.75 11.01
C ARG A 419 8.43 -8.21 12.41
N THR A 420 9.47 -8.44 13.19
CA THR A 420 9.58 -7.87 14.53
C THR A 420 10.83 -7.01 14.63
N ILE A 421 10.68 -5.83 15.18
CA ILE A 421 11.77 -4.93 15.52
C ILE A 421 11.84 -4.75 17.04
N GLU A 422 13.05 -4.75 17.57
CA GLU A 422 13.33 -4.46 18.97
C GLU A 422 13.76 -3.01 19.12
N PHE A 423 13.10 -2.31 20.01
CA PHE A 423 13.48 -0.97 20.43
C PHE A 423 14.08 -0.99 21.84
N PHE A 424 15.20 -0.34 22.02
CA PHE A 424 15.93 -0.30 23.30
C PHE A 424 15.68 1.02 24.01
N THR A 425 15.50 0.95 25.32
CA THR A 425 15.24 2.14 26.16
C THR A 425 16.52 2.91 26.49
N ASP A 426 17.69 2.31 26.28
CA ASP A 426 19.00 2.90 26.54
C ASP A 426 19.55 3.77 25.40
N GLY A 427 18.77 3.94 24.29
CA GLY A 427 19.17 4.68 23.11
C GLY A 427 20.00 3.87 22.11
N SER A 428 20.16 2.58 22.34
CA SER A 428 20.81 1.69 21.36
C SER A 428 20.02 1.65 20.05
N PRO A 429 20.68 1.44 18.90
CA PRO A 429 19.99 1.31 17.62
C PRO A 429 18.94 0.19 17.63
N PRO A 430 17.79 0.38 16.99
CA PRO A 430 16.78 -0.67 16.92
C PRO A 430 17.31 -1.87 16.11
N HIS A 431 16.86 -3.06 16.46
CA HIS A 431 17.29 -4.30 15.84
C HIS A 431 16.11 -5.02 15.18
N LEU A 432 16.22 -5.29 13.87
CA LEU A 432 15.26 -6.15 13.17
C LEU A 432 15.56 -7.61 13.49
N LYS A 433 14.62 -8.27 14.18
CA LYS A 433 14.73 -9.71 14.45
C LYS A 433 14.60 -10.51 13.16
N THR A 434 15.39 -11.55 13.06
CA THR A 434 15.17 -12.63 12.08
C THR A 434 14.33 -13.74 12.73
N GLN A 435 13.65 -14.55 11.92
CA GLN A 435 12.87 -15.69 12.47
C GLN A 435 13.74 -16.64 13.29
N THR A 436 15.03 -16.71 13.00
CA THR A 436 15.99 -17.51 13.78
C THR A 436 16.25 -16.97 15.18
N ASP A 437 16.05 -15.68 15.42
CA ASP A 437 16.24 -15.04 16.74
C ASP A 437 15.06 -15.27 17.67
N SER A 438 13.90 -15.64 17.15
CA SER A 438 12.67 -15.85 17.91
C SER A 438 12.65 -17.16 18.71
N TYR A 439 13.63 -18.02 18.53
CA TYR A 439 13.75 -19.36 19.15
C TYR A 439 14.99 -19.54 20.03
N LYS A 440 15.66 -18.47 20.37
CA LYS A 440 16.67 -18.39 21.43
C LYS A 440 16.07 -17.70 22.66
#